data_6f8c888fb5a7379be353ed7fcef94b48
#
_entry.id   6f8c888fb5a7379be353ed7fcef94b48
#
_cell.length_a   1.000
_cell.length_b   1.000
_cell.length_c   1.000
_cell.angle_alpha   90.00
_cell.angle_beta   90.00
_cell.angle_gamma   90.00
#
_symmetry.space_group_name_H-M   'P 1'
#
loop_
_entity.id
_entity.type
_entity.pdbx_description
1 polymer ?
#
loop_
_entity_poly.entity_id
_entity_poly.type
_entity_poly.pdbx_seq_one_letter_code
_entity_poly.pdbx_strand_id
1 'polypeptide(L)'
;VMDGITALPRIHAAAPFARIVMASTLTHQGAAVTIRALSLGAADYIAKPDAGQIAGAEDYRRDLLVKIRGLGSSAKRTAYALAPRRLGQPLTATTAAPRKDLALGNKTLKAKPEALFIGSSTGGPAALGAVVASLVGKATVPVFITQHMPAMFTAILAEHMAKATGAKVVEAKDGMAAEAGSFYIAPGDFHMTVQRRAGRVFIVLDQSPPENFCRPAVDPLFRSAAAVYGERAFGVVLTGMGHDGREGARVLASKGGLILVQDEASSVVWGMPGAVATAGLACAIKPISEIGPTILNVLRGVNP
;
A
#
# COMPACT_ATOMS: atom_id res chain seq x y z
N VAL A 1 -25.46 17.85 -15.63
CA VAL A 1 -24.71 16.62 -15.90
C VAL A 1 -24.04 16.20 -14.60
N MET A 2 -24.21 14.94 -14.18
CA MET A 2 -23.61 14.39 -12.96
C MET A 2 -22.14 14.09 -13.22
N ASP A 3 -21.23 14.59 -12.38
CA ASP A 3 -19.80 14.25 -12.45
C ASP A 3 -19.48 12.93 -11.76
N GLY A 4 -18.25 12.42 -11.95
CA GLY A 4 -17.82 11.12 -11.42
C GLY A 4 -17.75 11.07 -9.88
N ILE A 5 -17.46 12.18 -9.22
CA ILE A 5 -17.42 12.27 -7.75
C ILE A 5 -18.84 12.16 -7.17
N THR A 6 -19.79 12.83 -7.77
CA THR A 6 -21.22 12.78 -7.40
C THR A 6 -21.83 11.42 -7.72
N ALA A 7 -21.39 10.76 -8.81
CA ALA A 7 -21.87 9.44 -9.22
C ALA A 7 -21.36 8.32 -8.29
N LEU A 8 -20.14 8.42 -7.76
CA LEU A 8 -19.45 7.37 -7.02
C LEU A 8 -20.26 6.81 -5.83
N PRO A 9 -20.79 7.62 -4.88
CA PRO A 9 -21.62 7.11 -3.79
C PRO A 9 -22.92 6.43 -4.28
N ARG A 10 -23.50 6.93 -5.36
CA ARG A 10 -24.73 6.36 -5.95
C ARG A 10 -24.46 5.00 -6.58
N ILE A 11 -23.32 4.83 -7.27
CA ILE A 11 -22.89 3.55 -7.83
C ILE A 11 -22.64 2.54 -6.71
N HIS A 12 -21.96 2.95 -5.64
CA HIS A 12 -21.75 2.08 -4.48
C HIS A 12 -23.05 1.63 -3.82
N ALA A 13 -24.02 2.53 -3.68
CA ALA A 13 -25.33 2.19 -3.13
C ALA A 13 -26.10 1.19 -4.03
N ALA A 14 -26.04 1.37 -5.36
CA ALA A 14 -26.73 0.52 -6.33
C ALA A 14 -26.00 -0.83 -6.57
N ALA A 15 -24.68 -0.84 -6.47
CA ALA A 15 -23.82 -1.99 -6.74
C ALA A 15 -22.67 -2.07 -5.72
N PRO A 16 -22.91 -2.52 -4.48
CA PRO A 16 -21.92 -2.50 -3.38
C PRO A 16 -20.64 -3.29 -3.66
N PHE A 17 -20.72 -4.26 -4.57
CA PHE A 17 -19.56 -5.10 -4.96
C PHE A 17 -18.82 -4.60 -6.19
N ALA A 18 -19.30 -3.54 -6.85
CA ALA A 18 -18.62 -2.96 -8.01
C ALA A 18 -17.28 -2.34 -7.60
N ARG A 19 -16.22 -2.68 -8.32
CA ARG A 19 -14.92 -2.04 -8.17
C ARG A 19 -14.82 -0.90 -9.16
N ILE A 20 -14.82 0.31 -8.67
CA ILE A 20 -14.85 1.54 -9.48
C ILE A 20 -13.41 2.00 -9.71
N VAL A 21 -13.03 2.16 -10.97
CA VAL A 21 -11.74 2.72 -11.40
C VAL A 21 -11.98 4.09 -12.02
N MET A 22 -11.30 5.10 -11.52
CA MET A 22 -11.39 6.46 -12.05
C MET A 22 -10.45 6.65 -13.22
N ALA A 23 -10.94 7.09 -14.37
CA ALA A 23 -10.08 7.51 -15.48
C ALA A 23 -9.82 9.03 -15.38
N SER A 24 -8.58 9.41 -15.10
CA SER A 24 -8.20 10.80 -14.79
C SER A 24 -7.12 11.32 -15.73
N THR A 25 -7.10 12.62 -15.97
CA THR A 25 -6.00 13.30 -16.65
C THR A 25 -4.84 13.54 -15.69
N LEU A 26 -3.60 13.56 -16.22
CA LEU A 26 -2.38 13.87 -15.47
C LEU A 26 -2.23 15.39 -15.25
N THR A 27 -3.26 16.02 -14.68
CA THR A 27 -3.25 17.44 -14.30
C THR A 27 -3.40 17.56 -12.79
N HIS A 28 -2.98 18.66 -12.21
CA HIS A 28 -3.12 18.93 -10.77
C HIS A 28 -4.59 18.81 -10.31
N GLN A 29 -5.52 19.38 -11.10
CA GLN A 29 -6.94 19.28 -10.82
C GLN A 29 -7.45 17.83 -10.94
N GLY A 30 -7.04 17.09 -11.98
CA GLY A 30 -7.36 15.68 -12.16
C GLY A 30 -6.85 14.81 -11.02
N ALA A 31 -5.63 15.06 -10.53
CA ALA A 31 -5.04 14.35 -9.41
C ALA A 31 -5.80 14.62 -8.10
N ALA A 32 -6.18 15.87 -7.81
CA ALA A 32 -6.96 16.22 -6.62
C ALA A 32 -8.36 15.56 -6.63
N VAL A 33 -9.05 15.56 -7.78
CA VAL A 33 -10.33 14.86 -7.96
C VAL A 33 -10.16 13.36 -7.76
N THR A 34 -9.07 12.78 -8.29
CA THR A 34 -8.76 11.34 -8.16
C THR A 34 -8.51 10.94 -6.71
N ILE A 35 -7.67 11.67 -5.98
CA ILE A 35 -7.40 11.40 -4.56
C ILE A 35 -8.69 11.48 -3.74
N ARG A 36 -9.54 12.47 -4.03
CA ARG A 36 -10.86 12.56 -3.41
C ARG A 36 -11.75 11.37 -3.76
N ALA A 37 -11.75 10.89 -5.01
CA ALA A 37 -12.50 9.70 -5.40
C ALA A 37 -12.02 8.44 -4.67
N LEU A 38 -10.71 8.26 -4.54
CA LEU A 38 -10.12 7.14 -3.78
C LEU A 38 -10.53 7.19 -2.30
N SER A 39 -10.58 8.36 -1.68
CA SER A 39 -11.07 8.52 -0.30
C SER A 39 -12.59 8.27 -0.15
N LEU A 40 -13.35 8.41 -1.22
CA LEU A 40 -14.79 8.10 -1.28
C LEU A 40 -15.08 6.65 -1.69
N GLY A 41 -14.07 5.81 -1.83
CA GLY A 41 -14.21 4.37 -2.07
C GLY A 41 -13.94 3.90 -3.49
N ALA A 42 -13.45 4.75 -4.41
CA ALA A 42 -12.93 4.24 -5.67
C ALA A 42 -11.79 3.25 -5.39
N ALA A 43 -11.82 2.10 -6.06
CA ALA A 43 -10.83 1.03 -5.85
C ALA A 43 -9.46 1.38 -6.38
N ASP A 44 -9.41 2.12 -7.51
CA ASP A 44 -8.17 2.56 -8.14
C ASP A 44 -8.47 3.67 -9.16
N TYR A 45 -7.42 4.15 -9.80
CA TYR A 45 -7.51 5.09 -10.92
C TYR A 45 -6.59 4.65 -12.05
N ILE A 46 -6.81 5.22 -13.23
CA ILE A 46 -5.92 5.08 -14.39
C ILE A 46 -5.70 6.46 -15.01
N ALA A 47 -4.45 6.77 -15.32
CA ALA A 47 -4.10 8.00 -16.01
C ALA A 47 -4.50 7.90 -17.48
N LYS A 48 -5.28 8.86 -18.00
CA LYS A 48 -5.60 8.93 -19.42
C LYS A 48 -4.32 9.25 -20.21
N PRO A 49 -4.07 8.58 -21.34
CA PRO A 49 -2.95 8.95 -22.21
C PRO A 49 -3.14 10.36 -22.76
N ASP A 50 -2.04 11.08 -22.94
CA ASP A 50 -2.07 12.38 -23.59
C ASP A 50 -2.51 12.22 -25.06
N ALA A 51 -3.40 13.11 -25.49
CA ALA A 51 -3.90 13.10 -26.87
C ALA A 51 -2.73 13.41 -27.83
N GLY A 52 -2.21 12.37 -28.51
CA GLY A 52 -1.13 12.50 -29.50
C GLY A 52 0.07 11.58 -29.33
N GLN A 53 0.19 10.84 -28.22
CA GLN A 53 1.28 9.89 -28.02
C GLN A 53 0.82 8.44 -28.20
N ILE A 54 1.21 7.81 -29.34
CA ILE A 54 0.89 6.39 -29.64
C ILE A 54 1.55 5.45 -28.62
N ALA A 55 2.76 5.76 -28.15
CA ALA A 55 3.47 4.98 -27.12
C ALA A 55 2.71 4.93 -25.78
N GLY A 56 1.99 5.98 -25.40
CA GLY A 56 1.18 6.01 -24.18
C GLY A 56 -0.07 5.13 -24.21
N ALA A 57 -0.57 4.76 -25.40
CA ALA A 57 -1.77 3.94 -25.56
C ALA A 57 -1.53 2.47 -25.18
N GLU A 58 -0.36 1.92 -25.47
CA GLU A 58 -0.02 0.53 -25.09
C GLU A 58 0.19 0.39 -23.58
N ASP A 59 0.88 1.34 -22.97
CA ASP A 59 1.06 1.36 -21.50
C ASP A 59 -0.27 1.52 -20.79
N TYR A 60 -1.13 2.43 -21.26
CA TYR A 60 -2.49 2.59 -20.77
C TYR A 60 -3.31 1.30 -20.85
N ARG A 61 -3.28 0.63 -22.03
CA ARG A 61 -3.98 -0.64 -22.24
C ARG A 61 -3.47 -1.72 -21.30
N ARG A 62 -2.15 -1.85 -21.14
CA ARG A 62 -1.52 -2.82 -20.25
C ARG A 62 -1.94 -2.57 -18.79
N ASP A 63 -1.83 -1.33 -18.32
CA ASP A 63 -2.21 -0.95 -16.95
C ASP A 63 -3.71 -1.20 -16.70
N LEU A 64 -4.57 -0.79 -17.64
CA LEU A 64 -6.01 -1.04 -17.55
C LEU A 64 -6.34 -2.53 -17.46
N LEU A 65 -5.74 -3.36 -18.31
CA LEU A 65 -5.98 -4.82 -18.31
C LEU A 65 -5.51 -5.45 -16.99
N VAL A 66 -4.35 -5.03 -16.47
CA VAL A 66 -3.82 -5.51 -15.20
C VAL A 66 -4.77 -5.15 -14.07
N LYS A 67 -5.26 -3.90 -14.00
CA LYS A 67 -6.20 -3.42 -12.98
C LYS A 67 -7.55 -4.15 -13.08
N ILE A 68 -8.13 -4.30 -14.28
CA ILE A 68 -9.40 -5.01 -14.48
C ILE A 68 -9.28 -6.47 -14.01
N ARG A 69 -8.20 -7.17 -14.36
CA ARG A 69 -7.98 -8.58 -13.96
C ARG A 69 -7.81 -8.70 -12.43
N GLY A 70 -7.01 -7.85 -11.83
CA GLY A 70 -6.76 -7.85 -10.39
C GLY A 70 -8.02 -7.55 -9.57
N LEU A 71 -8.72 -6.48 -9.92
CA LEU A 71 -9.96 -6.06 -9.25
C LEU A 71 -11.11 -7.04 -9.49
N GLY A 72 -11.25 -7.57 -10.71
CA GLY A 72 -12.29 -8.54 -11.06
C GLY A 72 -12.15 -9.87 -10.32
N SER A 73 -10.93 -10.37 -10.15
CA SER A 73 -10.69 -11.59 -9.36
C SER A 73 -10.99 -11.37 -7.87
N SER A 74 -10.69 -10.20 -7.32
CA SER A 74 -11.03 -9.84 -5.94
C SER A 74 -12.54 -9.73 -5.75
N ALA A 75 -13.25 -9.05 -6.67
CA ALA A 75 -14.71 -8.88 -6.61
C ALA A 75 -15.45 -10.23 -6.67
N LYS A 76 -15.03 -11.15 -7.53
CA LYS A 76 -15.60 -12.51 -7.61
C LYS A 76 -15.47 -13.26 -6.28
N ARG A 77 -14.31 -13.19 -5.61
CA ARG A 77 -14.11 -13.82 -4.30
C ARG A 77 -15.01 -13.25 -3.22
N THR A 78 -15.16 -11.93 -3.17
CA THR A 78 -16.04 -11.25 -2.22
C THR A 78 -17.51 -11.60 -2.45
N ALA A 79 -17.97 -11.58 -3.69
CA ALA A 79 -19.35 -11.94 -4.06
C ALA A 79 -19.66 -13.40 -3.72
N TYR A 80 -18.72 -14.33 -3.95
CA TYR A 80 -18.89 -15.74 -3.61
C TYR A 80 -18.93 -15.99 -2.10
N ALA A 81 -18.15 -15.27 -1.32
CA ALA A 81 -18.12 -15.37 0.13
C ALA A 81 -19.42 -14.86 0.81
N LEU A 82 -20.12 -13.92 0.17
CA LEU A 82 -21.33 -13.27 0.66
C LEU A 82 -22.62 -13.81 0.03
N ALA A 83 -22.54 -14.74 -0.92
CA ALA A 83 -23.72 -15.35 -1.54
C ALA A 83 -24.54 -16.11 -0.47
N PRO A 84 -25.86 -15.86 -0.36
CA PRO A 84 -26.70 -16.57 0.58
C PRO A 84 -26.67 -18.07 0.29
N ARG A 85 -26.20 -18.85 1.25
CA ARG A 85 -26.21 -20.32 1.17
C ARG A 85 -27.66 -20.79 1.07
N ARG A 86 -28.04 -21.39 -0.03
CA ARG A 86 -29.32 -22.11 -0.11
C ARG A 86 -29.26 -23.31 0.83
N LEU A 87 -30.09 -23.30 1.88
CA LEU A 87 -30.29 -24.41 2.77
C LEU A 87 -30.80 -25.60 1.92
N GLY A 88 -30.04 -26.71 1.85
CA GLY A 88 -30.49 -27.95 1.23
C GLY A 88 -29.68 -28.50 0.06
N GLN A 89 -28.58 -27.88 -0.35
CA GLN A 89 -27.69 -28.53 -1.32
C GLN A 89 -26.68 -29.43 -0.60
N PRO A 90 -26.52 -30.70 -1.03
CA PRO A 90 -25.50 -31.59 -0.50
C PRO A 90 -24.13 -30.96 -0.76
N LEU A 91 -23.23 -31.10 0.19
CA LEU A 91 -21.83 -30.70 0.11
C LEU A 91 -21.12 -31.50 -1.01
N THR A 92 -21.37 -31.14 -2.27
CA THR A 92 -20.36 -31.42 -3.29
C THR A 92 -19.23 -30.45 -2.96
N ALA A 93 -18.20 -30.98 -2.33
CA ALA A 93 -16.97 -30.29 -2.05
C ALA A 93 -16.34 -29.83 -3.37
N THR A 94 -16.84 -28.71 -3.91
CA THR A 94 -15.98 -27.86 -4.72
C THR A 94 -14.98 -27.30 -3.74
N THR A 95 -13.92 -28.05 -3.55
CA THR A 95 -12.79 -27.74 -2.69
C THR A 95 -12.32 -26.32 -3.03
N ALA A 96 -12.78 -25.35 -2.22
CA ALA A 96 -11.87 -24.26 -1.94
C ALA A 96 -10.56 -24.97 -1.56
N ALA A 97 -9.54 -24.84 -2.43
CA ALA A 97 -8.25 -25.44 -2.14
C ALA A 97 -7.94 -25.13 -0.66
N PRO A 98 -7.55 -26.14 0.15
CA PRO A 98 -7.33 -25.92 1.54
C PRO A 98 -6.40 -24.69 1.63
N ARG A 99 -6.81 -23.66 2.38
CA ARG A 99 -5.91 -22.57 2.69
C ARG A 99 -4.70 -23.26 3.29
N LYS A 100 -3.60 -23.33 2.52
CA LYS A 100 -2.31 -23.73 3.09
C LYS A 100 -2.15 -22.79 4.26
N ASP A 101 -2.04 -23.36 5.46
CA ASP A 101 -1.68 -22.60 6.65
C ASP A 101 -0.43 -21.82 6.25
N LEU A 102 -0.57 -20.50 6.05
CA LEU A 102 0.52 -19.67 5.60
C LEU A 102 1.57 -19.71 6.71
N ALA A 103 2.72 -20.29 6.41
CA ALA A 103 3.83 -20.27 7.35
C ALA A 103 4.18 -18.82 7.62
N LEU A 104 3.96 -18.37 8.86
CA LEU A 104 4.39 -17.06 9.29
C LEU A 104 5.91 -17.08 9.50
N GLY A 105 6.56 -15.97 9.12
CA GLY A 105 7.99 -15.74 9.35
C GLY A 105 8.33 -15.55 10.84
N ASN A 106 9.45 -14.91 11.12
CA ASN A 106 9.83 -14.59 12.50
C ASN A 106 8.77 -13.72 13.18
N LYS A 107 8.22 -14.20 14.30
CA LYS A 107 7.20 -13.50 15.10
C LYS A 107 7.80 -12.80 16.31
N THR A 108 9.06 -13.00 16.59
CA THR A 108 9.69 -12.50 17.80
C THR A 108 10.40 -11.18 17.51
N LEU A 109 9.99 -10.15 18.23
CA LEU A 109 10.65 -8.85 18.21
C LEU A 109 12.01 -8.97 18.90
N LYS A 110 13.07 -8.76 18.14
CA LYS A 110 14.44 -8.80 18.67
C LYS A 110 14.87 -7.47 19.28
N ALA A 111 14.40 -6.39 18.72
CA ALA A 111 14.66 -5.03 19.20
C ALA A 111 13.46 -4.14 18.93
N LYS A 112 13.27 -3.13 19.76
CA LYS A 112 12.21 -2.11 19.56
C LYS A 112 12.46 -1.37 18.25
N PRO A 113 11.46 -1.26 17.34
CA PRO A 113 11.65 -0.57 16.08
C PRO A 113 11.94 0.92 16.26
N GLU A 114 12.87 1.43 15.47
CA GLU A 114 13.25 2.85 15.40
C GLU A 114 12.69 3.55 14.16
N ALA A 115 12.14 2.80 13.21
CA ALA A 115 11.51 3.32 12.01
C ALA A 115 10.45 2.36 11.47
N LEU A 116 9.42 2.94 10.81
CA LEU A 116 8.33 2.22 10.15
C LEU A 116 8.40 2.46 8.64
N PHE A 117 8.27 1.39 7.86
CA PHE A 117 8.33 1.39 6.40
C PHE A 117 7.07 0.77 5.83
N ILE A 118 6.32 1.50 5.00
CA ILE A 118 5.03 1.04 4.48
C ILE A 118 5.06 1.02 2.96
N GLY A 119 4.64 -0.10 2.37
CA GLY A 119 4.45 -0.25 0.94
C GLY A 119 2.99 -0.49 0.57
N SER A 120 2.50 0.13 -0.50
CA SER A 120 1.12 -0.01 -0.97
C SER A 120 0.96 0.35 -2.46
N SER A 121 -0.18 -0.07 -3.05
CA SER A 121 -0.52 0.23 -4.45
C SER A 121 -2.03 0.40 -4.61
N THR A 122 -2.70 -0.43 -5.43
CA THR A 122 -4.16 -0.44 -5.64
C THR A 122 -4.91 -0.57 -4.30
N GLY A 123 -5.82 0.37 -4.02
CA GLY A 123 -6.51 0.49 -2.72
C GLY A 123 -5.64 1.13 -1.63
N GLY A 124 -4.35 1.39 -1.93
CA GLY A 124 -3.36 1.93 -0.99
C GLY A 124 -3.76 3.27 -0.37
N PRO A 125 -4.21 4.27 -1.12
CA PRO A 125 -4.54 5.57 -0.54
C PRO A 125 -5.58 5.51 0.59
N ALA A 126 -6.63 4.70 0.45
CA ALA A 126 -7.63 4.50 1.50
C ALA A 126 -7.05 3.74 2.70
N ALA A 127 -6.28 2.67 2.46
CA ALA A 127 -5.63 1.89 3.50
C ALA A 127 -4.60 2.72 4.27
N LEU A 128 -3.76 3.50 3.58
CA LEU A 128 -2.82 4.45 4.18
C LEU A 128 -3.53 5.50 5.04
N GLY A 129 -4.64 6.06 4.55
CA GLY A 129 -5.45 7.00 5.32
C GLY A 129 -5.89 6.43 6.67
N ALA A 130 -6.39 5.18 6.68
CA ALA A 130 -6.79 4.49 7.90
C ALA A 130 -5.60 4.24 8.85
N VAL A 131 -4.46 3.80 8.31
CA VAL A 131 -3.25 3.55 9.10
C VAL A 131 -2.70 4.85 9.69
N VAL A 132 -2.52 5.90 8.87
CA VAL A 132 -2.00 7.21 9.35
C VAL A 132 -2.91 7.80 10.41
N ALA A 133 -4.24 7.78 10.23
CA ALA A 133 -5.19 8.26 11.21
C ALA A 133 -5.07 7.54 12.57
N SER A 134 -4.73 6.25 12.57
CA SER A 134 -4.52 5.49 13.80
C SER A 134 -3.20 5.80 14.51
N LEU A 135 -2.19 6.26 13.75
CA LEU A 135 -0.82 6.51 14.21
C LEU A 135 -0.56 7.97 14.62
N VAL A 136 -1.40 8.92 14.15
CA VAL A 136 -1.20 10.35 14.41
C VAL A 136 -1.12 10.64 15.92
N GLY A 137 -0.11 11.41 16.33
CA GLY A 137 0.16 11.75 17.73
C GLY A 137 0.63 10.59 18.61
N LYS A 138 0.75 9.36 18.06
CA LYS A 138 1.14 8.14 18.80
C LYS A 138 2.42 7.50 18.26
N ALA A 139 2.72 7.67 16.98
CA ALA A 139 3.96 7.17 16.39
C ALA A 139 5.14 8.00 16.88
N THR A 140 6.12 7.36 17.52
CA THR A 140 7.32 7.99 18.09
C THR A 140 8.56 7.81 17.23
N VAL A 141 8.37 7.28 16.01
CA VAL A 141 9.42 6.98 15.03
C VAL A 141 9.08 7.63 13.69
N PRO A 142 10.07 7.85 12.80
CA PRO A 142 9.79 8.25 11.42
C PRO A 142 9.06 7.15 10.66
N VAL A 143 8.15 7.55 9.76
CA VAL A 143 7.35 6.67 8.93
C VAL A 143 7.63 6.95 7.45
N PHE A 144 8.14 5.98 6.72
CA PHE A 144 8.45 6.08 5.30
C PHE A 144 7.44 5.28 4.48
N ILE A 145 6.85 5.90 3.48
CA ILE A 145 5.73 5.35 2.72
C ILE A 145 6.07 5.34 1.23
N THR A 146 6.03 4.17 0.61
CA THR A 146 6.00 4.02 -0.83
C THR A 146 4.59 3.63 -1.26
N GLN A 147 3.93 4.54 -1.98
CA GLN A 147 2.69 4.28 -2.71
C GLN A 147 3.01 4.31 -4.20
N HIS A 148 2.68 3.26 -4.94
CA HIS A 148 2.81 3.26 -6.40
C HIS A 148 1.88 4.32 -6.99
N MET A 149 2.46 5.43 -7.40
CA MET A 149 1.72 6.59 -7.88
C MET A 149 2.65 7.50 -8.71
N PRO A 150 2.17 8.09 -9.83
CA PRO A 150 2.96 9.03 -10.61
C PRO A 150 3.30 10.29 -9.83
N ALA A 151 4.31 11.01 -10.30
CA ALA A 151 4.62 12.36 -9.86
C ALA A 151 3.35 13.25 -9.84
N MET A 152 3.32 14.29 -9.03
CA MET A 152 2.17 15.16 -8.76
C MET A 152 1.06 14.49 -7.90
N PHE A 153 0.71 13.22 -8.14
CA PHE A 153 -0.28 12.54 -7.32
C PHE A 153 0.24 12.26 -5.90
N THR A 154 1.53 11.99 -5.76
CA THR A 154 2.18 11.74 -4.47
C THR A 154 2.18 12.98 -3.57
N ALA A 155 2.44 14.17 -4.14
CA ALA A 155 2.34 15.44 -3.42
C ALA A 155 0.91 15.71 -2.93
N ILE A 156 -0.08 15.55 -3.82
CA ILE A 156 -1.49 15.75 -3.48
C ILE A 156 -1.98 14.73 -2.46
N LEU A 157 -1.51 13.47 -2.54
CA LEU A 157 -1.79 12.45 -1.53
C LEU A 157 -1.26 12.88 -0.16
N ALA A 158 -0.02 13.37 -0.10
CA ALA A 158 0.59 13.86 1.14
C ALA A 158 -0.23 15.00 1.76
N GLU A 159 -0.59 16.01 0.96
CA GLU A 159 -1.41 17.13 1.39
C GLU A 159 -2.81 16.69 1.87
N HIS A 160 -3.45 15.80 1.10
CA HIS A 160 -4.76 15.26 1.46
C HIS A 160 -4.71 14.49 2.79
N MET A 161 -3.71 13.63 2.97
CA MET A 161 -3.54 12.86 4.21
C MET A 161 -3.23 13.77 5.39
N ALA A 162 -2.33 14.75 5.23
CA ALA A 162 -2.03 15.73 6.27
C ALA A 162 -3.28 16.48 6.71
N LYS A 163 -4.09 16.97 5.75
CA LYS A 163 -5.33 17.71 6.01
C LYS A 163 -6.41 16.83 6.65
N ALA A 164 -6.56 15.59 6.19
CA ALA A 164 -7.58 14.68 6.69
C ALA A 164 -7.30 14.13 8.09
N THR A 165 -6.03 13.95 8.45
CA THR A 165 -5.62 13.30 9.71
C THR A 165 -5.02 14.26 10.73
N GLY A 166 -4.57 15.44 10.32
CA GLY A 166 -3.79 16.35 11.16
C GLY A 166 -2.33 15.89 11.39
N ALA A 167 -1.90 14.82 10.74
CA ALA A 167 -0.53 14.30 10.85
C ALA A 167 0.46 15.15 10.05
N LYS A 168 1.74 15.15 10.46
CA LYS A 168 2.83 15.74 9.68
C LYS A 168 3.19 14.79 8.52
N VAL A 169 2.39 14.80 7.47
CA VAL A 169 2.61 14.03 6.24
C VAL A 169 3.16 14.97 5.18
N VAL A 170 4.29 14.61 4.59
CA VAL A 170 4.94 15.38 3.53
C VAL A 170 5.40 14.48 2.39
N GLU A 171 5.41 14.98 1.18
CA GLU A 171 6.17 14.36 0.11
C GLU A 171 7.66 14.51 0.40
N ALA A 172 8.41 13.43 0.32
CA ALA A 172 9.83 13.39 0.65
C ALA A 172 10.65 14.22 -0.35
N LYS A 173 11.71 14.85 0.15
CA LYS A 173 12.72 15.53 -0.67
C LYS A 173 14.09 14.93 -0.37
N ASP A 174 14.96 14.93 -1.38
CA ASP A 174 16.32 14.44 -1.21
C ASP A 174 17.07 15.22 -0.11
N GLY A 175 17.83 14.49 0.70
CA GLY A 175 18.57 15.06 1.83
C GLY A 175 17.73 15.44 3.06
N MET A 176 16.40 15.19 3.07
CA MET A 176 15.60 15.42 4.25
C MET A 176 16.05 14.55 5.44
N ALA A 177 16.22 15.15 6.61
CA ALA A 177 16.45 14.40 7.84
C ALA A 177 15.15 13.71 8.29
N ALA A 178 15.25 12.45 8.69
CA ALA A 178 14.14 11.69 9.25
C ALA A 178 13.85 12.15 10.69
N GLU A 179 12.61 12.56 10.94
CA GLU A 179 12.14 13.03 12.24
C GLU A 179 11.06 12.12 12.81
N ALA A 180 11.10 11.86 14.10
CA ALA A 180 10.10 11.07 14.80
C ALA A 180 8.70 11.70 14.64
N GLY A 181 7.68 10.87 14.45
CA GLY A 181 6.29 11.30 14.29
C GLY A 181 5.97 11.96 12.93
N SER A 182 6.94 12.02 12.00
CA SER A 182 6.74 12.52 10.64
C SER A 182 6.54 11.37 9.66
N PHE A 183 5.69 11.60 8.66
CA PHE A 183 5.35 10.64 7.60
C PHE A 183 5.86 11.17 6.27
N TYR A 184 6.69 10.38 5.59
CA TYR A 184 7.35 10.75 4.34
C TYR A 184 6.81 9.87 3.21
N ILE A 185 6.15 10.47 2.22
CA ILE A 185 5.66 9.78 1.02
C ILE A 185 6.71 9.91 -0.07
N ALA A 186 7.12 8.78 -0.65
CA ALA A 186 8.04 8.76 -1.78
C ALA A 186 7.45 9.53 -2.98
N PRO A 187 8.18 10.50 -3.56
CA PRO A 187 7.70 11.21 -4.74
C PRO A 187 7.63 10.27 -5.94
N GLY A 188 6.63 10.48 -6.79
CA GLY A 188 6.55 9.76 -8.07
C GLY A 188 7.79 10.03 -8.92
N ASP A 189 8.17 9.05 -9.71
CA ASP A 189 9.36 9.05 -10.57
C ASP A 189 10.72 9.00 -9.84
N PHE A 190 10.71 8.78 -8.52
CA PHE A 190 11.94 8.57 -7.73
C PHE A 190 11.76 7.34 -6.83
N HIS A 191 12.80 6.53 -6.69
CA HIS A 191 12.91 5.61 -5.57
C HIS A 191 13.29 6.38 -4.31
N MET A 192 12.62 6.09 -3.21
CA MET A 192 12.98 6.62 -1.90
C MET A 192 13.74 5.56 -1.12
N THR A 193 14.91 5.90 -0.65
CA THR A 193 15.75 5.10 0.23
C THR A 193 16.15 5.91 1.46
N VAL A 194 16.75 5.26 2.44
CA VAL A 194 17.27 5.91 3.65
C VAL A 194 18.75 5.64 3.81
N GLN A 195 19.48 6.60 4.35
CA GLN A 195 20.92 6.49 4.60
C GLN A 195 21.27 7.10 5.94
N ARG A 196 22.18 6.45 6.69
CA ARG A 196 22.72 6.98 7.95
C ARG A 196 24.00 7.76 7.67
N ARG A 197 24.04 9.01 8.13
CA ARG A 197 25.22 9.91 8.03
C ARG A 197 25.39 10.61 9.39
N ALA A 198 26.58 10.55 9.95
CA ALA A 198 26.90 11.17 11.24
C ALA A 198 25.86 10.90 12.36
N GLY A 199 25.40 9.65 12.47
CA GLY A 199 24.45 9.21 13.48
C GLY A 199 22.97 9.55 13.18
N ARG A 200 22.68 10.40 12.19
CA ARG A 200 21.31 10.76 11.75
C ARG A 200 20.94 10.02 10.49
N VAL A 201 19.64 9.84 10.28
CA VAL A 201 19.10 9.23 9.05
C VAL A 201 18.54 10.30 8.14
N PHE A 202 18.86 10.18 6.87
CA PHE A 202 18.41 11.06 5.80
C PHE A 202 17.70 10.26 4.70
N ILE A 203 16.75 10.89 4.05
CA ILE A 203 16.09 10.39 2.86
C ILE A 203 17.02 10.63 1.68
N VAL A 204 17.11 9.63 0.80
CA VAL A 204 17.83 9.71 -0.47
C VAL A 204 16.86 9.34 -1.58
N LEU A 205 16.76 10.20 -2.57
CA LEU A 205 15.93 9.99 -3.76
C LEU A 205 16.83 9.70 -4.96
N ASP A 206 16.49 8.68 -5.73
CA ASP A 206 17.24 8.35 -6.95
C ASP A 206 16.28 7.96 -8.09
N GLN A 207 16.77 8.12 -9.34
CA GLN A 207 16.04 7.78 -10.55
C GLN A 207 16.62 6.53 -11.24
N SER A 208 17.16 5.59 -10.48
CA SER A 208 17.53 4.28 -11.00
C SER A 208 16.34 3.62 -11.72
N PRO A 209 16.58 2.63 -12.60
CA PRO A 209 15.50 2.00 -13.38
C PRO A 209 14.34 1.54 -12.51
N PRO A 210 13.10 1.61 -13.03
CA PRO A 210 11.92 1.10 -12.31
C PRO A 210 12.09 -0.35 -11.85
N GLU A 211 11.73 -0.65 -10.61
CA GLU A 211 11.67 -2.01 -10.10
C GLU A 211 10.21 -2.49 -10.07
N ASN A 212 9.98 -3.73 -10.51
CA ASN A 212 8.61 -4.27 -10.65
C ASN A 212 7.69 -3.37 -11.50
N PHE A 213 8.27 -2.69 -12.50
CA PHE A 213 7.61 -1.67 -13.35
C PHE A 213 7.15 -0.42 -12.60
N CYS A 214 7.63 -0.19 -11.38
CA CYS A 214 7.22 0.92 -10.52
C CYS A 214 8.42 1.81 -10.14
N ARG A 215 8.18 3.13 -10.12
CA ARG A 215 9.04 4.13 -9.52
C ARG A 215 8.18 5.27 -8.96
N PRO A 216 8.03 5.32 -7.62
CA PRO A 216 8.72 4.57 -6.57
C PRO A 216 8.36 3.09 -6.51
N ALA A 217 9.27 2.25 -6.00
CA ALA A 217 9.05 0.86 -5.65
C ALA A 217 9.35 0.59 -4.17
N VAL A 218 8.73 -0.45 -3.60
CA VAL A 218 8.85 -0.80 -2.18
C VAL A 218 10.15 -1.55 -1.90
N ASP A 219 10.59 -2.38 -2.84
CA ASP A 219 11.80 -3.20 -2.67
C ASP A 219 13.06 -2.36 -2.37
N PRO A 220 13.36 -1.23 -3.08
CA PRO A 220 14.47 -0.34 -2.73
C PRO A 220 14.36 0.25 -1.32
N LEU A 221 13.15 0.68 -0.93
CA LEU A 221 12.91 1.24 0.40
C LEU A 221 13.21 0.19 1.49
N PHE A 222 12.71 -1.02 1.36
CA PHE A 222 12.90 -2.08 2.35
C PHE A 222 14.35 -2.57 2.41
N ARG A 223 15.07 -2.62 1.26
CA ARG A 223 16.51 -2.94 1.26
C ARG A 223 17.33 -1.89 2.02
N SER A 224 17.04 -0.61 1.81
CA SER A 224 17.71 0.47 2.54
C SER A 224 17.36 0.46 4.03
N ALA A 225 16.10 0.17 4.37
CA ALA A 225 15.66 -0.03 5.74
C ALA A 225 16.46 -1.14 6.44
N ALA A 226 16.63 -2.28 5.78
CA ALA A 226 17.42 -3.41 6.27
C ALA A 226 18.89 -3.03 6.51
N ALA A 227 19.48 -2.25 5.61
CA ALA A 227 20.86 -1.81 5.72
C ALA A 227 21.08 -0.82 6.88
N VAL A 228 20.13 0.10 7.09
CA VAL A 228 20.27 1.20 8.08
C VAL A 228 19.82 0.82 9.48
N TYR A 229 18.73 0.03 9.59
CA TYR A 229 18.06 -0.24 10.86
C TYR A 229 18.15 -1.72 11.27
N GLY A 230 18.36 -2.65 10.33
CA GLY A 230 18.43 -4.09 10.61
C GLY A 230 17.18 -4.58 11.36
N GLU A 231 17.37 -5.20 12.53
CA GLU A 231 16.29 -5.71 13.39
C GLU A 231 15.39 -4.63 14.00
N ARG A 232 15.80 -3.35 13.95
CA ARG A 232 15.04 -2.20 14.41
C ARG A 232 14.18 -1.57 13.31
N ALA A 233 14.11 -2.16 12.12
CA ALA A 233 13.18 -1.77 11.08
C ALA A 233 11.89 -2.56 11.16
N PHE A 234 10.76 -1.89 10.98
CA PHE A 234 9.46 -2.53 10.89
C PHE A 234 8.82 -2.24 9.54
N GLY A 235 8.62 -3.28 8.73
CA GLY A 235 7.98 -3.22 7.42
C GLY A 235 6.48 -3.52 7.52
N VAL A 236 5.68 -2.83 6.70
CA VAL A 236 4.25 -3.09 6.52
C VAL A 236 3.93 -3.11 5.04
N VAL A 237 3.24 -4.16 4.58
CA VAL A 237 2.77 -4.23 3.19
C VAL A 237 1.26 -4.28 3.19
N LEU A 238 0.67 -3.23 2.61
CA LEU A 238 -0.77 -3.07 2.48
C LEU A 238 -1.24 -3.53 1.10
N THR A 239 -2.55 -3.42 0.89
CA THR A 239 -3.21 -3.74 -0.38
C THR A 239 -2.44 -3.18 -1.57
N GLY A 240 -2.31 -3.98 -2.61
CA GLY A 240 -1.61 -3.62 -3.82
C GLY A 240 -1.52 -4.76 -4.82
N MET A 241 -1.38 -4.43 -6.08
CA MET A 241 -1.23 -5.39 -7.16
C MET A 241 0.24 -5.77 -7.36
N GLY A 242 0.48 -6.98 -7.85
CA GLY A 242 1.83 -7.48 -8.12
C GLY A 242 2.49 -8.07 -6.88
N HIS A 243 3.80 -7.96 -6.81
CA HIS A 243 4.62 -8.60 -5.79
C HIS A 243 5.75 -7.71 -5.24
N ASP A 244 5.75 -6.43 -5.58
CA ASP A 244 6.73 -5.47 -5.07
C ASP A 244 6.68 -5.42 -3.53
N GLY A 245 7.83 -5.24 -2.92
CA GLY A 245 8.02 -5.35 -1.48
C GLY A 245 8.35 -6.77 -1.00
N ARG A 246 8.20 -7.82 -1.83
CA ARG A 246 8.53 -9.21 -1.44
C ARG A 246 10.03 -9.41 -1.30
N GLU A 247 10.82 -8.97 -2.26
CA GLU A 247 12.28 -9.18 -2.21
C GLU A 247 12.92 -8.24 -1.18
N GLY A 248 12.45 -7.00 -1.08
CA GLY A 248 12.84 -6.09 0.00
C GLY A 248 12.49 -6.64 1.39
N ALA A 249 11.29 -7.23 1.55
CA ALA A 249 10.88 -7.89 2.79
C ALA A 249 11.78 -9.09 3.13
N ARG A 250 12.23 -9.84 2.12
CA ARG A 250 13.20 -10.96 2.31
C ARG A 250 14.51 -10.45 2.89
N VAL A 251 15.03 -9.36 2.33
CA VAL A 251 16.26 -8.74 2.83
C VAL A 251 16.06 -8.21 4.25
N LEU A 252 14.92 -7.53 4.50
CA LEU A 252 14.58 -6.99 5.81
C LEU A 252 14.47 -8.09 6.88
N ALA A 253 13.74 -9.17 6.57
CA ALA A 253 13.61 -10.34 7.46
C ALA A 253 14.96 -11.03 7.73
N SER A 254 15.84 -11.13 6.74
CA SER A 254 17.18 -11.71 6.90
C SER A 254 18.06 -10.92 7.87
N LYS A 255 17.80 -9.62 8.05
CA LYS A 255 18.44 -8.73 9.01
C LYS A 255 17.71 -8.66 10.36
N GLY A 256 16.67 -9.47 10.55
CA GLY A 256 15.91 -9.55 11.80
C GLY A 256 14.76 -8.56 11.93
N GLY A 257 14.51 -7.73 10.92
CA GLY A 257 13.34 -6.83 10.88
C GLY A 257 12.03 -7.62 10.75
N LEU A 258 10.95 -7.08 11.30
CA LEU A 258 9.61 -7.66 11.23
C LEU A 258 8.83 -7.12 10.04
N ILE A 259 7.93 -7.92 9.48
CA ILE A 259 7.05 -7.51 8.39
C ILE A 259 5.61 -7.89 8.73
N LEU A 260 4.72 -6.90 8.81
CA LEU A 260 3.28 -7.06 8.94
C LEU A 260 2.63 -6.92 7.57
N VAL A 261 1.61 -7.71 7.27
CA VAL A 261 0.88 -7.61 6.01
C VAL A 261 -0.62 -7.49 6.24
N GLN A 262 -1.29 -6.75 5.36
CA GLN A 262 -2.75 -6.70 5.33
C GLN A 262 -3.32 -8.05 4.88
N ASP A 263 -4.45 -8.46 5.44
CA ASP A 263 -5.15 -9.68 5.07
C ASP A 263 -5.84 -9.59 3.72
N GLU A 264 -6.27 -10.73 3.19
CA GLU A 264 -6.96 -10.82 1.90
C GLU A 264 -8.36 -10.19 1.97
N ALA A 265 -9.06 -10.37 3.08
CA ALA A 265 -10.46 -9.98 3.22
C ALA A 265 -10.65 -8.45 3.18
N SER A 266 -9.74 -7.69 3.79
CA SER A 266 -9.78 -6.23 3.80
C SER A 266 -8.97 -5.58 2.67
N SER A 267 -8.21 -6.35 1.87
CA SER A 267 -7.46 -5.83 0.73
C SER A 267 -8.34 -5.62 -0.50
N VAL A 268 -8.17 -4.50 -1.18
CA VAL A 268 -8.77 -4.29 -2.51
C VAL A 268 -8.17 -5.28 -3.50
N VAL A 269 -6.85 -5.45 -3.48
CA VAL A 269 -6.10 -6.49 -4.20
C VAL A 269 -5.04 -7.06 -3.25
N TRP A 270 -5.07 -8.37 -3.01
CA TRP A 270 -4.11 -9.05 -2.13
C TRP A 270 -2.89 -9.59 -2.89
N GLY A 271 -2.34 -8.78 -3.81
CA GLY A 271 -1.16 -9.13 -4.60
C GLY A 271 0.12 -8.95 -3.79
N MET A 272 0.47 -7.70 -3.48
CA MET A 272 1.68 -7.36 -2.72
C MET A 272 1.71 -8.00 -1.33
N PRO A 273 0.68 -7.84 -0.46
CA PRO A 273 0.70 -8.47 0.85
C PRO A 273 0.66 -9.99 0.76
N GLY A 274 -0.09 -10.54 -0.21
CA GLY A 274 -0.15 -11.97 -0.48
C GLY A 274 1.18 -12.56 -0.92
N ALA A 275 1.94 -11.85 -1.75
CA ALA A 275 3.28 -12.27 -2.18
C ALA A 275 4.27 -12.38 -1.00
N VAL A 276 4.20 -11.44 -0.06
CA VAL A 276 5.02 -11.47 1.17
C VAL A 276 4.57 -12.60 2.10
N ALA A 277 3.24 -12.75 2.29
CA ALA A 277 2.67 -13.79 3.16
C ALA A 277 2.99 -15.20 2.64
N THR A 278 2.78 -15.46 1.34
CA THR A 278 3.04 -16.78 0.74
C THR A 278 4.52 -17.14 0.68
N ALA A 279 5.40 -16.13 0.73
CA ALA A 279 6.85 -16.34 0.86
C ALA A 279 7.29 -16.64 2.31
N GLY A 280 6.35 -16.70 3.29
CA GLY A 280 6.65 -16.97 4.69
C GLY A 280 7.43 -15.84 5.38
N LEU A 281 7.33 -14.60 4.89
CA LEU A 281 8.10 -13.47 5.40
C LEU A 281 7.33 -12.63 6.43
N ALA A 282 5.99 -12.74 6.44
CA ALA A 282 5.14 -11.98 7.33
C ALA A 282 5.18 -12.51 8.77
N CYS A 283 5.41 -11.65 9.75
CA CYS A 283 5.29 -11.98 11.16
C CYS A 283 3.82 -12.09 11.60
N ALA A 284 2.94 -11.33 10.98
CA ALA A 284 1.49 -11.38 11.19
C ALA A 284 0.73 -10.94 9.94
N ILE A 285 -0.51 -11.44 9.81
CA ILE A 285 -1.46 -11.07 8.76
C ILE A 285 -2.68 -10.50 9.49
N LYS A 286 -3.05 -9.24 9.22
CA LYS A 286 -4.09 -8.52 9.97
C LYS A 286 -5.06 -7.80 9.04
N PRO A 287 -6.35 -7.71 9.40
CA PRO A 287 -7.28 -6.84 8.70
C PRO A 287 -6.86 -5.37 8.86
N ILE A 288 -7.25 -4.53 7.90
CA ILE A 288 -6.86 -3.12 7.88
C ILE A 288 -7.19 -2.39 9.20
N SER A 289 -8.29 -2.75 9.86
CA SER A 289 -8.69 -2.19 11.15
C SER A 289 -7.73 -2.52 12.30
N GLU A 290 -6.96 -3.60 12.19
CA GLU A 290 -6.00 -4.04 13.20
C GLU A 290 -4.55 -3.65 12.85
N ILE A 291 -4.26 -3.24 11.62
CA ILE A 291 -2.90 -2.84 11.20
C ILE A 291 -2.35 -1.74 12.10
N GLY A 292 -3.08 -0.64 12.28
CA GLY A 292 -2.65 0.48 13.10
C GLY A 292 -2.42 0.12 14.57
N PRO A 293 -3.39 -0.51 15.25
CA PRO A 293 -3.21 -1.04 16.61
C PRO A 293 -1.99 -1.96 16.74
N THR A 294 -1.79 -2.89 15.79
CA THR A 294 -0.64 -3.80 15.80
C THR A 294 0.67 -3.04 15.65
N ILE A 295 0.74 -2.06 14.74
CA ILE A 295 1.92 -1.19 14.60
C ILE A 295 2.25 -0.52 15.93
N LEU A 296 1.27 0.09 16.60
CA LEU A 296 1.50 0.78 17.88
C LEU A 296 2.00 -0.16 18.97
N ASN A 297 1.50 -1.40 19.03
CA ASN A 297 1.99 -2.40 19.97
C ASN A 297 3.45 -2.76 19.69
N VAL A 298 3.79 -3.03 18.44
CA VAL A 298 5.17 -3.37 18.03
C VAL A 298 6.13 -2.21 18.31
N LEU A 299 5.71 -0.97 18.03
CA LEU A 299 6.50 0.23 18.35
C LEU A 299 6.70 0.44 19.86
N ARG A 300 5.88 -0.17 20.72
CA ARG A 300 6.04 -0.19 22.19
C ARG A 300 6.90 -1.35 22.68
N GLY A 301 7.29 -2.28 21.80
CA GLY A 301 8.09 -3.44 22.16
C GLY A 301 7.27 -4.71 22.44
N VAL A 302 5.99 -4.74 22.01
CA VAL A 302 5.12 -5.92 22.13
C VAL A 302 5.16 -6.72 20.82
N ASN A 303 5.22 -8.04 20.89
CA ASN A 303 5.16 -8.90 19.70
C ASN A 303 3.83 -8.69 18.94
N PRO A 304 3.84 -8.80 17.57
CA PRO A 304 2.69 -8.58 16.72
C PRO A 304 1.59 -9.63 16.84
#